data_b4ee08b6c14803d8305133ef83da7f70
#
_entry.id   b4ee08b6c14803d8305133ef83da7f70
#
_cell.length_a   1.000
_cell.length_b   1.000
_cell.length_c   1.000
_cell.angle_alpha   90.00
_cell.angle_beta   90.00
_cell.angle_gamma   90.00
#
_symmetry.space_group_name_H-M   'P 1'
#
loop_
_entity.id
_entity.type
_entity.pdbx_description
1 polymer ?
#
loop_
_entity_poly.entity_id
_entity_poly.type
_entity_poly.pdbx_seq_one_letter_code
_entity_poly.pdbx_strand_id
1 'polypeptide(L)'
;MVKDMSWTSVIGRVAFTNCDPLFFGLDESWSILSAPPAWLTGHVLRKDCLTAPIPTADFAKHQDELMLVPDLGIVAMGAVGSVILFGSRDIDQMRDIALPSDSSTSKVLLRWLLKHRGLDPKCVETGPDLKSMLDLSLIHI
;
A
#
# COMPACT_ATOMS: atom_id res chain seq x y z
N MET A 1 27.16 -16.60 16.36
CA MET A 1 27.42 -16.40 14.92
C MET A 1 26.20 -15.75 14.34
N VAL A 2 26.22 -14.44 14.11
CA VAL A 2 25.16 -13.77 13.36
C VAL A 2 25.30 -14.26 11.92
N LYS A 3 24.31 -15.01 11.43
CA LYS A 3 24.24 -15.44 10.05
C LYS A 3 24.17 -14.15 9.22
N ASP A 4 25.19 -13.91 8.43
CA ASP A 4 25.19 -12.79 7.47
C ASP A 4 24.06 -13.07 6.46
N MET A 5 22.85 -12.60 6.79
CA MET A 5 21.65 -12.89 5.99
C MET A 5 21.71 -12.01 4.75
N SER A 6 22.06 -12.62 3.62
CA SER A 6 21.97 -11.95 2.34
C SER A 6 20.53 -11.49 2.11
N TRP A 7 20.34 -10.25 1.67
CA TRP A 7 19.03 -9.72 1.27
C TRP A 7 18.30 -10.61 0.26
N THR A 8 19.04 -11.44 -0.47
CA THR A 8 18.52 -12.42 -1.44
C THR A 8 17.78 -13.60 -0.80
N SER A 9 17.88 -13.77 0.52
CA SER A 9 17.10 -14.76 1.30
C SER A 9 16.01 -14.13 2.16
N VAL A 10 15.68 -12.85 1.92
CA VAL A 10 14.64 -12.11 2.64
C VAL A 10 13.47 -11.84 1.70
N ILE A 11 12.25 -12.10 2.16
CA ILE A 11 11.01 -11.76 1.46
C ILE A 11 10.23 -10.73 2.30
N GLY A 12 9.82 -9.64 1.66
CA GLY A 12 8.94 -8.66 2.27
C GLY A 12 7.51 -9.19 2.37
N ARG A 13 6.84 -8.96 3.50
CA ARG A 13 5.45 -9.34 3.75
C ARG A 13 4.65 -8.16 4.23
N VAL A 14 3.48 -7.94 3.64
CA VAL A 14 2.49 -7.02 4.20
C VAL A 14 1.93 -7.63 5.47
N ALA A 15 1.87 -6.86 6.55
CA ALA A 15 1.41 -7.32 7.86
C ALA A 15 -0.13 -7.48 7.96
N PHE A 16 -0.81 -7.73 6.84
CA PHE A 16 -2.25 -7.93 6.75
C PHE A 16 -2.58 -9.40 6.41
N THR A 17 -3.66 -9.91 6.93
CA THR A 17 -4.08 -11.31 6.76
C THR A 17 -4.37 -11.70 5.31
N ASN A 18 -4.72 -10.75 4.45
CA ASN A 18 -4.91 -11.02 3.02
C ASN A 18 -3.62 -11.42 2.29
N CYS A 19 -2.46 -11.21 2.91
CA CYS A 19 -1.17 -11.67 2.40
C CYS A 19 -0.85 -13.12 2.79
N ASP A 20 -1.49 -13.68 3.81
CA ASP A 20 -1.16 -15.00 4.35
C ASP A 20 -1.15 -16.13 3.29
N PRO A 21 -2.09 -16.16 2.32
CA PRO A 21 -2.06 -17.19 1.28
C PRO A 21 -0.79 -17.19 0.43
N LEU A 22 -0.15 -16.04 0.22
CA LEU A 22 1.10 -15.93 -0.56
C LEU A 22 2.30 -16.56 0.16
N PHE A 23 2.20 -16.74 1.48
CA PHE A 23 3.28 -17.26 2.32
C PHE A 23 3.00 -18.66 2.84
N PHE A 24 1.85 -19.24 2.46
CA PHE A 24 1.51 -20.60 2.87
C PHE A 24 2.47 -21.60 2.22
N GLY A 25 3.10 -22.43 3.04
CA GLY A 25 4.05 -23.44 2.57
C GLY A 25 5.41 -22.88 2.15
N LEU A 26 5.71 -21.62 2.47
CA LEU A 26 7.04 -21.06 2.25
C LEU A 26 8.09 -21.81 3.08
N ASP A 27 9.23 -22.14 2.47
CA ASP A 27 10.31 -22.85 3.13
C ASP A 27 10.94 -22.02 4.27
N GLU A 28 11.31 -22.67 5.37
CA GLU A 28 11.89 -22.03 6.56
C GLU A 28 13.27 -21.37 6.32
N SER A 29 13.89 -21.63 5.19
CA SER A 29 15.15 -20.98 4.80
C SER A 29 14.97 -19.49 4.49
N TRP A 30 13.74 -19.05 4.17
CA TRP A 30 13.41 -17.65 3.92
C TRP A 30 13.24 -16.88 5.22
N SER A 31 13.79 -15.68 5.26
CA SER A 31 13.52 -14.70 6.30
C SER A 31 12.41 -13.75 5.87
N ILE A 32 11.55 -13.36 6.81
CA ILE A 32 10.42 -12.47 6.52
C ILE A 32 10.67 -11.08 7.10
N LEU A 33 10.58 -10.06 6.24
CA LEU A 33 10.57 -8.65 6.61
C LEU A 33 9.13 -8.14 6.54
N SER A 34 8.51 -7.90 7.69
CA SER A 34 7.13 -7.40 7.75
C SER A 34 7.10 -5.88 7.81
N ALA A 35 6.31 -5.25 6.91
CA ALA A 35 6.13 -3.80 6.87
C ALA A 35 4.78 -3.41 6.24
N PRO A 36 4.32 -2.17 6.41
CA PRO A 36 3.19 -1.63 5.66
C PRO A 36 3.45 -1.64 4.14
N PRO A 37 2.39 -1.77 3.31
CA PRO A 37 2.54 -1.91 1.86
C PRO A 37 3.40 -0.82 1.20
N ALA A 38 3.14 0.45 1.53
CA ALA A 38 3.89 1.57 0.96
C ALA A 38 5.38 1.59 1.36
N TRP A 39 5.73 1.00 2.49
CA TRP A 39 7.12 0.95 2.96
C TRP A 39 7.93 -0.18 2.31
N LEU A 40 7.24 -1.27 1.93
CA LEU A 40 7.88 -2.42 1.27
C LEU A 40 8.54 -2.03 -0.05
N THR A 41 7.98 -1.06 -0.78
CA THR A 41 8.61 -0.52 -1.99
C THR A 41 10.02 -0.02 -1.70
N GLY A 42 10.19 0.79 -0.66
CA GLY A 42 11.50 1.28 -0.24
C GLY A 42 12.46 0.18 0.18
N HIS A 43 11.95 -0.86 0.85
CA HIS A 43 12.77 -2.01 1.25
C HIS A 43 13.29 -2.81 0.04
N VAL A 44 12.47 -3.03 -0.98
CA VAL A 44 12.91 -3.70 -2.21
C VAL A 44 13.96 -2.86 -2.95
N LEU A 45 13.73 -1.56 -3.11
CA LEU A 45 14.65 -0.64 -3.81
C LEU A 45 16.02 -0.55 -3.10
N ARG A 46 16.05 -0.57 -1.77
CA ARG A 46 17.31 -0.57 -0.99
C ARG A 46 17.97 -1.94 -0.88
N LYS A 47 17.36 -2.98 -1.45
CA LYS A 47 17.81 -4.38 -1.32
C LYS A 47 17.82 -4.87 0.14
N ASP A 48 16.83 -4.48 0.94
CA ASP A 48 16.59 -5.04 2.27
C ASP A 48 15.89 -6.41 2.16
N CYS A 49 15.18 -6.65 1.03
CA CYS A 49 14.57 -7.92 0.68
C CYS A 49 14.62 -8.15 -0.85
N LEU A 50 14.54 -9.41 -1.25
CA LEU A 50 14.60 -9.83 -2.65
C LEU A 50 13.32 -9.45 -3.41
N THR A 51 12.20 -9.68 -2.78
CA THR A 51 10.87 -9.45 -3.36
C THR A 51 9.87 -9.11 -2.26
N ALA A 52 8.81 -8.41 -2.61
CA ALA A 52 7.71 -8.11 -1.71
C ALA A 52 6.42 -7.80 -2.50
N PRO A 53 5.24 -8.04 -1.94
CA PRO A 53 4.01 -7.43 -2.43
C PRO A 53 4.09 -5.92 -2.23
N ILE A 54 4.05 -5.14 -3.30
CA ILE A 54 4.07 -3.68 -3.26
C ILE A 54 2.83 -3.09 -3.93
N PRO A 55 2.43 -1.86 -3.59
CA PRO A 55 1.32 -1.20 -4.25
C PRO A 55 1.56 -1.03 -5.75
N THR A 56 0.54 -1.30 -6.58
CA THR A 56 0.63 -1.16 -8.04
C THR A 56 1.06 0.23 -8.49
N ALA A 57 0.61 1.29 -7.78
CA ALA A 57 1.01 2.66 -8.08
C ALA A 57 2.50 2.90 -7.83
N ASP A 58 3.10 2.23 -6.84
CA ASP A 58 4.53 2.34 -6.57
C ASP A 58 5.34 1.54 -7.60
N PHE A 59 4.87 0.36 -8.01
CA PHE A 59 5.49 -0.35 -9.12
C PHE A 59 5.51 0.51 -10.39
N ALA A 60 4.40 1.17 -10.72
CA ALA A 60 4.33 2.02 -11.91
C ALA A 60 5.33 3.20 -11.90
N LYS A 61 5.71 3.70 -10.71
CA LYS A 61 6.74 4.74 -10.57
C LYS A 61 8.16 4.22 -10.72
N HIS A 62 8.38 2.95 -10.42
CA HIS A 62 9.69 2.31 -10.36
C HIS A 62 9.83 1.14 -11.35
N GLN A 63 9.03 1.14 -12.42
CA GLN A 63 9.00 0.06 -13.41
C GLN A 63 10.36 -0.17 -14.12
N ASP A 64 11.21 0.84 -14.16
CA ASP A 64 12.55 0.75 -14.75
C ASP A 64 13.58 0.11 -13.79
N GLU A 65 13.25 0.00 -12.50
CA GLU A 65 14.11 -0.53 -11.45
C GLU A 65 13.63 -1.89 -10.91
N LEU A 66 12.36 -2.22 -11.12
CA LEU A 66 11.69 -3.38 -10.53
C LEU A 66 11.17 -4.33 -11.60
N MET A 67 11.19 -5.62 -11.30
CA MET A 67 10.54 -6.64 -12.12
C MET A 67 9.34 -7.23 -11.38
N LEU A 68 8.28 -7.53 -12.13
CA LEU A 68 7.15 -8.29 -11.61
C LEU A 68 7.49 -9.78 -11.53
N VAL A 69 7.11 -10.41 -10.44
CA VAL A 69 7.01 -11.86 -10.36
C VAL A 69 5.69 -12.24 -11.08
N PRO A 70 5.74 -13.03 -12.16
CA PRO A 70 4.54 -13.35 -12.91
C PRO A 70 3.58 -14.21 -12.09
N ASP A 71 2.30 -14.08 -12.38
CA ASP A 71 1.20 -14.90 -11.85
C ASP A 71 1.03 -14.88 -10.32
N LEU A 72 1.71 -13.95 -9.62
CA LEU A 72 1.57 -13.75 -8.19
C LEU A 72 1.11 -12.31 -7.88
N GLY A 73 0.01 -12.19 -7.13
CA GLY A 73 -0.50 -10.89 -6.72
C GLY A 73 -1.77 -10.98 -5.91
N ILE A 74 -2.12 -9.86 -5.28
CA ILE A 74 -3.40 -9.67 -4.62
C ILE A 74 -4.26 -8.83 -5.55
N VAL A 75 -5.29 -9.43 -6.11
CA VAL A 75 -6.14 -8.84 -7.15
C VAL A 75 -7.60 -8.95 -6.74
N ALA A 76 -8.41 -7.94 -7.06
CA ALA A 76 -9.85 -7.98 -6.91
C ALA A 76 -10.52 -7.96 -8.30
N MET A 77 -11.52 -8.80 -8.47
CA MET A 77 -12.42 -8.76 -9.64
C MET A 77 -13.69 -7.99 -9.26
N GLY A 78 -13.80 -6.75 -9.74
CA GLY A 78 -14.92 -5.86 -9.41
C GLY A 78 -14.61 -4.90 -8.26
N ALA A 79 -15.63 -4.56 -7.46
CA ALA A 79 -15.51 -3.59 -6.38
C ALA A 79 -14.59 -4.09 -5.26
N VAL A 80 -13.69 -3.22 -4.80
CA VAL A 80 -12.82 -3.49 -3.66
C VAL A 80 -13.52 -2.96 -2.40
N GLY A 81 -14.11 -3.85 -1.61
CA GLY A 81 -14.88 -3.49 -0.42
C GLY A 81 -14.06 -2.97 0.76
N SER A 82 -12.73 -3.11 0.71
CA SER A 82 -11.81 -2.64 1.76
C SER A 82 -11.24 -1.25 1.51
N VAL A 83 -11.49 -0.64 0.36
CA VAL A 83 -11.03 0.72 0.03
C VAL A 83 -12.24 1.65 -0.03
N ILE A 84 -12.44 2.44 1.02
CA ILE A 84 -13.64 3.24 1.21
C ILE A 84 -13.25 4.67 1.56
N LEU A 85 -13.94 5.62 0.94
CA LEU A 85 -13.90 7.03 1.33
C LEU A 85 -15.02 7.28 2.36
N PHE A 86 -14.63 7.66 3.56
CA PHE A 86 -15.58 8.07 4.60
C PHE A 86 -15.64 9.59 4.68
N GLY A 87 -16.78 10.12 5.03
CA GLY A 87 -16.94 11.55 5.27
C GLY A 87 -18.30 11.86 5.88
N SER A 88 -18.38 12.97 6.61
CA SER A 88 -19.62 13.52 7.13
C SER A 88 -20.42 14.31 6.08
N ARG A 89 -19.89 14.45 4.86
CA ARG A 89 -20.45 15.21 3.75
C ARG A 89 -20.26 14.44 2.45
N ASP A 90 -21.04 14.81 1.45
CA ASP A 90 -20.86 14.31 0.09
C ASP A 90 -19.50 14.73 -0.47
N ILE A 91 -18.95 13.93 -1.40
CA ILE A 91 -17.61 14.12 -1.94
C ILE A 91 -17.38 15.50 -2.56
N ASP A 92 -18.37 16.07 -3.18
CA ASP A 92 -18.37 17.41 -3.82
C ASP A 92 -18.39 18.56 -2.80
N GLN A 93 -18.69 18.27 -1.53
CA GLN A 93 -18.66 19.23 -0.43
C GLN A 93 -17.41 19.10 0.44
N MET A 94 -16.56 18.11 0.17
CA MET A 94 -15.31 17.90 0.91
C MET A 94 -14.28 18.95 0.51
N ARG A 95 -13.74 19.69 1.49
CA ARG A 95 -12.71 20.72 1.29
C ARG A 95 -11.31 20.19 1.58
N ASP A 96 -11.23 19.23 2.47
CA ASP A 96 -9.99 18.57 2.92
C ASP A 96 -10.23 17.08 3.08
N ILE A 97 -9.21 16.30 2.74
CA ILE A 97 -9.24 14.85 2.79
C ILE A 97 -7.94 14.35 3.43
N ALA A 98 -8.07 13.54 4.48
CA ALA A 98 -6.94 12.85 5.08
C ALA A 98 -6.57 11.60 4.26
N LEU A 99 -5.29 11.44 3.97
CA LEU A 99 -4.75 10.31 3.22
C LEU A 99 -3.82 9.50 4.14
N PRO A 100 -4.05 8.19 4.33
CA PRO A 100 -3.17 7.38 5.17
C PRO A 100 -1.79 7.22 4.52
N SER A 101 -0.73 7.35 5.32
CA SER A 101 0.66 7.27 4.84
C SER A 101 1.10 5.87 4.43
N ASP A 102 0.41 4.84 4.89
CA ASP A 102 0.71 3.43 4.64
C ASP A 102 0.11 2.86 3.34
N SER A 103 -0.69 3.67 2.62
CA SER A 103 -1.28 3.31 1.33
C SER A 103 -0.77 4.21 0.20
N SER A 104 -0.52 3.63 -0.97
CA SER A 104 -0.09 4.34 -2.17
C SER A 104 -1.14 4.30 -3.28
N THR A 105 -1.59 3.11 -3.67
CA THR A 105 -2.51 2.95 -4.82
C THR A 105 -3.86 3.62 -4.58
N SER A 106 -4.42 3.51 -3.39
CA SER A 106 -5.72 4.14 -3.06
C SER A 106 -5.64 5.66 -3.12
N LYS A 107 -4.53 6.25 -2.68
CA LYS A 107 -4.29 7.70 -2.79
C LYS A 107 -4.27 8.18 -4.24
N VAL A 108 -3.58 7.44 -5.10
CA VAL A 108 -3.50 7.74 -6.54
C VAL A 108 -4.87 7.61 -7.19
N LEU A 109 -5.61 6.54 -6.91
CA LEU A 109 -6.95 6.31 -7.42
C LEU A 109 -7.91 7.43 -7.00
N LEU A 110 -7.89 7.81 -5.73
CA LEU A 110 -8.76 8.88 -5.25
C LEU A 110 -8.46 10.21 -5.94
N ARG A 111 -7.18 10.60 -6.03
CA ARG A 111 -6.79 11.84 -6.73
C ARG A 111 -7.24 11.83 -8.18
N TRP A 112 -7.15 10.67 -8.84
CA TRP A 112 -7.65 10.52 -10.20
C TRP A 112 -9.17 10.69 -10.28
N LEU A 113 -9.92 10.06 -9.36
CA LEU A 113 -11.39 10.18 -9.29
C LEU A 113 -11.84 11.61 -9.01
N LEU A 114 -11.19 12.31 -8.06
CA LEU A 114 -11.48 13.70 -7.74
C LEU A 114 -11.27 14.60 -8.97
N LYS A 115 -10.11 14.47 -9.62
CA LYS A 115 -9.80 15.21 -10.85
C LYS A 115 -10.82 14.94 -11.95
N HIS A 116 -11.25 13.69 -12.11
CA HIS A 116 -12.26 13.32 -13.13
C HIS A 116 -13.64 13.94 -12.85
N ARG A 117 -13.93 14.25 -11.58
CA ARG A 117 -15.14 14.96 -11.15
C ARG A 117 -14.98 16.48 -11.11
N GLY A 118 -13.83 17.02 -11.48
CA GLY A 118 -13.53 18.46 -11.40
C GLY A 118 -13.40 18.97 -9.96
N LEU A 119 -13.08 18.07 -9.01
CA LEU A 119 -12.94 18.41 -7.59
C LEU A 119 -11.45 18.50 -7.23
N ASP A 120 -11.10 19.48 -6.40
CA ASP A 120 -9.72 19.73 -5.95
C ASP A 120 -9.68 20.04 -4.44
N PRO A 121 -10.10 19.09 -3.58
CA PRO A 121 -9.97 19.26 -2.14
C PRO A 121 -8.50 19.22 -1.71
N LYS A 122 -8.19 19.87 -0.61
CA LYS A 122 -6.86 19.81 0.01
C LYS A 122 -6.62 18.40 0.54
N CYS A 123 -5.65 17.68 -0.01
CA CYS A 123 -5.24 16.36 0.48
C CYS A 123 -4.11 16.50 1.50
N VAL A 124 -4.30 15.97 2.71
CA VAL A 124 -3.32 15.99 3.81
C VAL A 124 -2.93 14.56 4.14
N GLU A 125 -1.63 14.26 4.06
CA GLU A 125 -1.12 12.94 4.43
C GLU A 125 -0.96 12.86 5.95
N THR A 126 -1.52 11.80 6.57
CA THR A 126 -1.50 11.59 8.01
C THR A 126 -1.07 10.17 8.35
N GLY A 127 -0.62 9.93 9.57
CA GLY A 127 -0.49 8.55 10.08
C GLY A 127 -1.87 7.84 10.09
N PRO A 128 -1.88 6.51 10.13
CA PRO A 128 -3.13 5.71 10.13
C PRO A 128 -3.81 5.74 11.51
N ASP A 129 -4.04 6.93 12.06
CA ASP A 129 -4.77 7.15 13.32
C ASP A 129 -6.17 7.67 13.02
N LEU A 130 -7.17 6.82 13.27
CA LEU A 130 -8.56 7.10 12.97
C LEU A 130 -9.07 8.39 13.64
N LYS A 131 -8.63 8.68 14.87
CA LYS A 131 -9.11 9.84 15.62
C LYS A 131 -8.66 11.15 14.98
N SER A 132 -7.38 11.26 14.65
CA SER A 132 -6.84 12.44 13.98
C SER A 132 -7.34 12.56 12.52
N MET A 133 -7.73 11.46 11.91
CA MET A 133 -8.31 11.46 10.58
C MET A 133 -9.80 11.86 10.59
N LEU A 134 -10.57 11.58 11.65
CA LEU A 134 -11.99 11.95 11.77
C LEU A 134 -12.21 13.45 11.88
N ASP A 135 -11.23 14.21 12.35
CA ASP A 135 -11.27 15.67 12.41
C ASP A 135 -11.12 16.31 11.01
N LEU A 136 -10.63 15.56 10.05
CA LEU A 136 -10.59 15.85 8.62
C LEU A 136 -11.61 14.94 7.91
N SER A 137 -12.02 15.26 6.68
CA SER A 137 -12.87 14.33 5.90
C SER A 137 -12.04 13.11 5.50
N LEU A 138 -12.50 11.90 5.84
CA LEU A 138 -11.70 10.68 5.88
C LEU A 138 -11.60 9.89 4.60
N ILE A 139 -10.40 9.30 4.35
CA ILE A 139 -10.28 8.01 3.67
C ILE A 139 -9.79 6.99 4.70
N HIS A 140 -10.50 5.88 4.84
CA HIS A 140 -10.03 4.72 5.55
C HIS A 140 -9.82 3.58 4.56
N ILE A 141 -8.69 2.91 4.69
CA ILE A 141 -8.36 1.69 3.95
C ILE A 141 -8.39 0.54 4.95
#